data_fc996d3d8a4518019799aae2aa9a720b
#
_entry.id   fc996d3d8a4518019799aae2aa9a720b
#
_cell.length_a   1.000
_cell.length_b   1.000
_cell.length_c   1.000
_cell.angle_alpha   90.00
_cell.angle_beta   90.00
_cell.angle_gamma   90.00
#
_symmetry.space_group_name_H-M   'P 1'
#
loop_
_entity.id
_entity.type
_entity.pdbx_description
1 polymer ?
#
loop_
_entity_poly.entity_id
_entity_poly.type
_entity_poly.pdbx_seq_one_letter_code
_entity_poly.pdbx_strand_id
1 'polypeptide(L)'
;MLYIVNKTTTLTSLTDLQLGTQLTKDYKVLVTSRPVTGQVITNLDLNLSHEQLVKKIKVDNPTDTRILTISVEDTDPYMAKSIADEFASVASARMAEIMDSAPPNIVEEAYLPTQKTKPSITKNTMIGGLAGVFLAGAIILVLFVMNDAIKTPEDVEK
;
A
#
# COMPACT_ATOMS: atom_id res chain seq x y z
N MET A 1 6.71 1.62 -12.78
CA MET A 1 7.77 0.73 -12.20
C MET A 1 9.15 1.29 -12.51
N LEU A 2 10.00 1.43 -11.50
CA LEU A 2 11.39 1.86 -11.66
C LEU A 2 12.31 0.64 -11.64
N TYR A 3 13.15 0.50 -12.67
CA TYR A 3 14.17 -0.54 -12.74
C TYR A 3 15.56 0.04 -12.48
N ILE A 4 16.21 -0.44 -11.43
CA ILE A 4 17.50 0.05 -10.99
C ILE A 4 18.59 -0.83 -11.59
N VAL A 5 19.33 -0.30 -12.56
CA VAL A 5 20.50 -0.95 -13.16
C VAL A 5 21.77 -0.28 -12.66
N ASN A 6 22.62 -1.03 -12.00
CA ASN A 6 23.97 -0.56 -11.74
C ASN A 6 24.84 -0.89 -12.96
N LYS A 7 25.31 0.14 -13.69
CA LYS A 7 26.06 -0.01 -14.95
C LYS A 7 27.52 -0.50 -14.78
N THR A 8 27.99 -0.70 -13.55
CA THR A 8 29.42 -0.84 -13.29
C THR A 8 29.90 -2.28 -13.12
N THR A 9 29.05 -3.30 -13.23
CA THR A 9 29.49 -4.67 -13.00
C THR A 9 28.94 -5.64 -14.03
N THR A 10 29.80 -6.26 -14.78
CA THR A 10 29.50 -7.54 -15.44
C THR A 10 29.09 -8.53 -14.35
N LEU A 11 27.80 -8.89 -14.33
CA LEU A 11 27.19 -9.77 -13.35
C LEU A 11 27.85 -11.15 -13.38
N THR A 12 28.70 -11.45 -12.41
CA THR A 12 29.39 -12.74 -12.33
C THR A 12 29.27 -13.43 -10.96
N SER A 13 28.61 -12.82 -9.96
CA SER A 13 28.53 -13.47 -8.65
C SER A 13 27.19 -13.25 -7.93
N LEU A 14 26.82 -14.23 -7.08
CA LEU A 14 25.68 -14.17 -6.16
C LEU A 14 25.75 -12.96 -5.21
N THR A 15 26.95 -12.46 -4.93
CA THR A 15 27.23 -11.28 -4.11
C THR A 15 26.66 -10.01 -4.76
N ASP A 16 26.71 -9.89 -6.10
CA ASP A 16 26.19 -8.74 -6.83
C ASP A 16 24.66 -8.69 -6.80
N LEU A 17 24.00 -9.84 -6.73
CA LEU A 17 22.54 -9.93 -6.57
C LEU A 17 22.12 -9.49 -5.16
N GLN A 18 22.86 -9.89 -4.13
CA GLN A 18 22.59 -9.49 -2.75
C GLN A 18 22.82 -7.98 -2.53
N LEU A 19 23.87 -7.44 -3.11
CA LEU A 19 24.12 -5.99 -3.10
C LEU A 19 22.99 -5.23 -3.82
N GLY A 20 22.51 -5.72 -4.95
CA GLY A 20 21.41 -5.10 -5.69
C GLY A 20 20.10 -5.07 -4.90
N THR A 21 19.78 -6.12 -4.15
CA THR A 21 18.57 -6.15 -3.30
C THR A 21 18.70 -5.25 -2.08
N GLN A 22 19.89 -5.14 -1.50
CA GLN A 22 20.15 -4.24 -0.38
C GLN A 22 20.00 -2.78 -0.82
N LEU A 23 20.61 -2.40 -1.94
CA LEU A 23 20.48 -1.06 -2.51
C LEU A 23 19.02 -0.68 -2.78
N THR A 24 18.20 -1.64 -3.21
CA THR A 24 16.79 -1.38 -3.50
C THR A 24 16.00 -1.07 -2.22
N LYS A 25 16.39 -1.61 -1.07
CA LYS A 25 15.80 -1.25 0.24
C LYS A 25 16.14 0.19 0.63
N ASP A 26 17.39 0.60 0.40
CA ASP A 26 17.85 1.96 0.68
C ASP A 26 17.09 2.96 -0.22
N TYR A 27 16.88 2.62 -1.48
CA TYR A 27 16.08 3.42 -2.40
C TYR A 27 14.63 3.60 -1.96
N LYS A 28 14.01 2.59 -1.34
CA LYS A 28 12.67 2.72 -0.79
C LYS A 28 12.56 3.84 0.24
N VAL A 29 13.59 4.00 1.06
CA VAL A 29 13.67 5.08 2.06
C VAL A 29 13.91 6.44 1.38
N LEU A 30 14.83 6.49 0.42
CA LEU A 30 15.15 7.71 -0.32
C LEU A 30 13.93 8.25 -1.10
N VAL A 31 13.18 7.36 -1.74
CA VAL A 31 12.01 7.71 -2.54
C VAL A 31 10.95 8.43 -1.71
N THR A 32 10.72 8.01 -0.47
CA THR A 32 9.73 8.63 0.43
C THR A 32 10.28 9.79 1.24
N SER A 33 11.51 10.24 0.97
CA SER A 33 12.16 11.33 1.70
C SER A 33 11.50 12.70 1.44
N ARG A 34 11.69 13.64 2.37
CA ARG A 34 11.15 15.01 2.25
C ARG A 34 11.61 15.75 0.98
N PRO A 35 12.86 15.66 0.52
CA PRO A 35 13.28 16.29 -0.72
C PRO A 35 12.48 15.80 -1.94
N VAL A 36 12.23 14.50 -2.06
CA VAL A 36 11.46 13.93 -3.17
C VAL A 36 9.99 14.33 -3.10
N THR A 37 9.36 14.11 -1.95
CA THR A 37 7.93 14.43 -1.76
C THR A 37 7.68 15.94 -1.86
N GLY A 38 8.57 16.78 -1.33
CA GLY A 38 8.47 18.22 -1.43
C GLY A 38 8.56 18.71 -2.87
N GLN A 39 9.45 18.13 -3.68
CA GLN A 39 9.56 18.46 -5.09
C GLN A 39 8.29 18.08 -5.86
N VAL A 40 7.72 16.89 -5.62
CA VAL A 40 6.47 16.45 -6.24
C VAL A 40 5.31 17.38 -5.87
N ILE A 41 5.19 17.75 -4.59
CA ILE A 41 4.16 18.69 -4.10
C ILE A 41 4.27 20.02 -4.84
N THR A 42 5.51 20.53 -5.00
CA THR A 42 5.75 21.80 -5.68
C THR A 42 5.47 21.70 -7.18
N ASN A 43 5.93 20.64 -7.85
CA ASN A 43 5.79 20.49 -9.30
C ASN A 43 4.33 20.32 -9.74
N LEU A 44 3.51 19.68 -8.92
CA LEU A 44 2.09 19.43 -9.20
C LEU A 44 1.14 20.41 -8.48
N ASP A 45 1.69 21.41 -7.77
CA ASP A 45 0.93 22.40 -6.98
C ASP A 45 -0.11 21.73 -6.04
N LEU A 46 0.33 20.68 -5.33
CA LEU A 46 -0.55 19.92 -4.45
C LEU A 46 -0.76 20.65 -3.11
N ASN A 47 -2.01 20.81 -2.71
CA ASN A 47 -2.32 21.31 -1.36
C ASN A 47 -2.25 20.18 -0.32
N LEU A 48 -1.08 19.56 -0.21
CA LEU A 48 -0.82 18.43 0.69
C LEU A 48 0.48 18.66 1.47
N SER A 49 0.51 18.19 2.73
CA SER A 49 1.77 18.08 3.46
C SER A 49 2.55 16.85 3.03
N HIS A 50 3.85 16.82 3.37
CA HIS A 50 4.70 15.64 3.18
C HIS A 50 4.05 14.38 3.75
N GLU A 51 3.56 14.44 4.98
CA GLU A 51 2.96 13.32 5.69
C GLU A 51 1.67 12.83 5.03
N GLN A 52 0.89 13.75 4.46
CA GLN A 52 -0.34 13.42 3.72
C GLN A 52 -0.01 12.75 2.40
N LEU A 53 1.00 13.25 1.67
CA LEU A 53 1.43 12.63 0.41
C LEU A 53 2.01 11.24 0.65
N VAL A 54 2.88 11.06 1.66
CA VAL A 54 3.47 9.75 1.99
C VAL A 54 2.39 8.71 2.32
N LYS A 55 1.29 9.09 2.98
CA LYS A 55 0.17 8.17 3.26
C LYS A 55 -0.57 7.70 2.00
N LYS A 56 -0.52 8.47 0.93
CA LYS A 56 -1.13 8.12 -0.37
C LYS A 56 -0.22 7.24 -1.22
N ILE A 57 1.07 7.17 -0.89
CA ILE A 57 2.08 6.47 -1.69
C ILE A 57 2.47 5.16 -1.01
N LYS A 58 2.48 4.10 -1.78
CA LYS A 58 3.04 2.82 -1.38
C LYS A 58 4.22 2.49 -2.30
N VAL A 59 5.39 2.34 -1.70
CA VAL A 59 6.60 1.88 -2.40
C VAL A 59 6.86 0.44 -2.00
N ASP A 60 6.91 -0.44 -2.98
CA ASP A 60 7.16 -1.87 -2.80
C ASP A 60 8.33 -2.34 -3.65
N ASN A 61 9.05 -3.33 -3.15
CA ASN A 61 10.10 -4.01 -3.87
C ASN A 61 9.80 -5.50 -3.84
N PRO A 62 9.40 -6.10 -4.95
CA PRO A 62 9.21 -7.54 -5.02
C PRO A 62 10.48 -8.27 -4.63
N THR A 63 10.34 -9.34 -3.86
CA THR A 63 11.47 -10.11 -3.32
C THR A 63 12.42 -10.54 -4.44
N ASP A 64 13.71 -10.38 -4.19
CA ASP A 64 14.81 -10.75 -5.11
C ASP A 64 14.80 -10.02 -6.45
N THR A 65 14.18 -8.85 -6.52
CA THR A 65 14.20 -7.99 -7.71
C THR A 65 14.90 -6.65 -7.47
N ARG A 66 15.32 -6.01 -8.57
CA ARG A 66 15.83 -4.64 -8.59
C ARG A 66 14.75 -3.64 -9.03
N ILE A 67 13.50 -4.03 -8.88
CA ILE A 67 12.35 -3.23 -9.32
C ILE A 67 11.74 -2.55 -8.10
N LEU A 68 11.52 -1.24 -8.18
CA LEU A 68 10.68 -0.50 -7.27
C LEU A 68 9.33 -0.26 -7.93
N THR A 69 8.29 -0.68 -7.27
CA THR A 69 6.92 -0.41 -7.66
C THR A 69 6.37 0.73 -6.80
N ILE A 70 5.97 1.80 -7.45
CA ILE A 70 5.34 2.96 -6.80
C ILE A 70 3.86 2.90 -7.12
N SER A 71 3.02 2.87 -6.10
CA SER A 71 1.57 2.90 -6.22
C SER A 71 1.03 4.11 -5.46
N VAL A 72 0.08 4.82 -6.06
CA VAL A 72 -0.56 6.00 -5.47
C VAL A 72 -2.04 5.74 -5.31
N GLU A 73 -2.59 6.05 -4.14
CA GLU A 73 -4.02 5.97 -3.84
C GLU A 73 -4.60 7.39 -3.78
N ASP A 74 -5.50 7.71 -4.70
CA ASP A 74 -6.25 8.97 -4.70
C ASP A 74 -7.73 8.74 -5.06
N THR A 75 -8.58 9.71 -4.73
CA THR A 75 -10.00 9.70 -5.13
C THR A 75 -10.16 10.01 -6.61
N ASP A 76 -9.25 10.79 -7.17
CA ASP A 76 -9.16 11.10 -8.60
C ASP A 76 -8.10 10.22 -9.27
N PRO A 77 -8.49 9.34 -10.22
CA PRO A 77 -7.56 8.47 -10.91
C PRO A 77 -6.54 9.23 -11.79
N TYR A 78 -6.91 10.39 -12.33
CA TYR A 78 -5.99 11.23 -13.10
C TYR A 78 -4.92 11.85 -12.21
N MET A 79 -5.32 12.33 -11.03
CA MET A 79 -4.39 12.86 -10.03
C MET A 79 -3.47 11.75 -9.50
N ALA A 80 -4.01 10.56 -9.22
CA ALA A 80 -3.20 9.40 -8.82
C ALA A 80 -2.12 9.06 -9.86
N LYS A 81 -2.48 9.06 -11.16
CA LYS A 81 -1.54 8.84 -12.25
C LYS A 81 -0.47 9.92 -12.30
N SER A 82 -0.87 11.20 -12.28
CA SER A 82 0.06 12.33 -12.34
C SER A 82 1.05 12.32 -11.18
N ILE A 83 0.58 12.04 -9.96
CA ILE A 83 1.45 11.91 -8.79
C ILE A 83 2.41 10.74 -8.95
N ALA A 84 1.97 9.59 -9.46
CA ALA A 84 2.81 8.41 -9.62
C ALA A 84 3.91 8.63 -10.67
N ASP A 85 3.59 9.24 -11.81
CA ASP A 85 4.55 9.54 -12.89
C ASP A 85 5.57 10.59 -12.43
N GLU A 86 5.10 11.69 -11.83
CA GLU A 86 5.99 12.74 -11.31
C GLU A 86 6.88 12.19 -10.19
N PHE A 87 6.33 11.37 -9.31
CA PHE A 87 7.08 10.76 -8.24
C PHE A 87 8.18 9.84 -8.75
N ALA A 88 7.91 9.04 -9.79
CA ALA A 88 8.90 8.20 -10.43
C ALA A 88 10.02 9.03 -11.09
N SER A 89 9.68 10.13 -11.75
CA SER A 89 10.61 11.06 -12.39
C SER A 89 11.54 11.73 -11.37
N VAL A 90 10.97 12.36 -10.34
CA VAL A 90 11.71 13.06 -9.28
C VAL A 90 12.59 12.09 -8.50
N ALA A 91 12.06 10.92 -8.14
CA ALA A 91 12.82 9.90 -7.43
C ALA A 91 13.99 9.38 -8.26
N SER A 92 13.78 9.12 -9.55
CA SER A 92 14.85 8.68 -10.47
C SER A 92 15.97 9.72 -10.59
N ALA A 93 15.62 10.99 -10.77
CA ALA A 93 16.60 12.08 -10.84
C ALA A 93 17.37 12.22 -9.51
N ARG A 94 16.68 12.14 -8.38
CA ARG A 94 17.33 12.26 -7.07
C ARG A 94 18.26 11.08 -6.73
N MET A 95 17.88 9.88 -7.15
CA MET A 95 18.74 8.69 -7.03
C MET A 95 20.03 8.87 -7.85
N ALA A 96 19.93 9.36 -9.08
CA ALA A 96 21.07 9.62 -9.94
C ALA A 96 22.05 10.62 -9.30
N GLU A 97 21.51 11.70 -8.72
CA GLU A 97 22.29 12.73 -8.04
C GLU A 97 23.02 12.17 -6.80
N ILE A 98 22.33 11.42 -5.95
CA ILE A 98 22.90 10.88 -4.70
C ILE A 98 23.96 9.81 -4.98
N MET A 99 23.73 8.99 -6.00
CA MET A 99 24.60 7.85 -6.34
C MET A 99 25.68 8.19 -7.35
N ASP A 100 25.75 9.44 -7.81
CA ASP A 100 26.66 9.88 -8.89
C ASP A 100 26.65 8.89 -10.07
N SER A 101 25.46 8.50 -10.48
CA SER A 101 25.23 7.45 -11.48
C SER A 101 24.15 7.84 -12.48
N ALA A 102 24.00 7.06 -13.55
CA ALA A 102 22.88 7.26 -14.47
C ALA A 102 21.54 7.02 -13.75
N PRO A 103 20.50 7.82 -14.07
CA PRO A 103 19.19 7.65 -13.46
C PRO A 103 18.61 6.26 -13.75
N PRO A 104 17.90 5.68 -12.78
CA PRO A 104 17.15 4.44 -12.99
C PRO A 104 16.17 4.57 -14.16
N ASN A 105 16.04 3.50 -14.95
CA ASN A 105 15.09 3.48 -16.05
C ASN A 105 13.66 3.31 -15.52
N ILE A 106 12.75 4.13 -16.00
CA ILE A 106 11.32 3.94 -15.80
C ILE A 106 10.87 2.84 -16.77
N VAL A 107 10.50 1.68 -16.21
CA VAL A 107 10.10 0.50 -17.01
C VAL A 107 8.67 0.62 -17.49
N GLU A 108 7.80 1.21 -16.64
CA GLU A 108 6.38 1.33 -16.90
C GLU A 108 5.87 2.63 -16.29
N GLU A 109 5.19 3.43 -17.10
CA GLU A 109 4.47 4.62 -16.64
C GLU A 109 3.21 4.21 -15.85
N ALA A 110 2.69 5.14 -15.04
CA ALA A 110 1.47 4.89 -14.32
C ALA A 110 0.27 4.75 -15.28
N TYR A 111 -0.54 3.75 -15.07
CA TYR A 111 -1.76 3.54 -15.83
C TYR A 111 -3.00 4.01 -15.06
N LEU A 112 -4.04 4.42 -15.79
CA LEU A 112 -5.31 4.78 -15.18
C LEU A 112 -6.06 3.51 -14.75
N PRO A 113 -6.40 3.36 -13.45
CA PRO A 113 -7.16 2.20 -13.01
C PRO A 113 -8.58 2.26 -13.56
N THR A 114 -9.02 1.16 -14.17
CA THR A 114 -10.39 1.02 -14.70
C THR A 114 -11.40 0.67 -13.60
N GLN A 115 -10.92 0.23 -12.44
CA GLN A 115 -11.77 -0.17 -11.31
C GLN A 115 -11.28 0.44 -10.00
N LYS A 116 -12.22 0.77 -9.12
CA LYS A 116 -11.91 1.27 -7.78
C LYS A 116 -11.31 0.16 -6.92
N THR A 117 -10.16 0.42 -6.31
CA THR A 117 -9.47 -0.54 -5.44
C THR A 117 -10.08 -0.57 -4.03
N LYS A 118 -10.66 0.55 -3.58
CA LYS A 118 -11.28 0.70 -2.24
C LYS A 118 -12.53 1.59 -2.33
N PRO A 119 -13.53 1.40 -1.45
CA PRO A 119 -13.66 0.33 -0.45
C PRO A 119 -14.05 -1.00 -1.07
N SER A 120 -13.58 -2.12 -0.49
CA SER A 120 -13.99 -3.47 -0.90
C SER A 120 -15.36 -3.78 -0.31
N ILE A 121 -16.41 -3.60 -1.10
CA ILE A 121 -17.80 -3.81 -0.68
C ILE A 121 -17.98 -5.26 -0.19
N THR A 122 -17.48 -6.23 -0.93
CA THR A 122 -17.58 -7.65 -0.57
C THR A 122 -16.96 -7.95 0.79
N LYS A 123 -15.74 -7.42 1.05
CA LYS A 123 -15.06 -7.61 2.34
C LYS A 123 -15.82 -6.96 3.50
N ASN A 124 -16.31 -5.73 3.31
CA ASN A 124 -17.05 -5.01 4.34
C ASN A 124 -18.42 -5.67 4.63
N THR A 125 -19.12 -6.15 3.61
CA THR A 125 -20.37 -6.89 3.77
C THR A 125 -20.16 -8.21 4.51
N MET A 126 -19.09 -8.93 4.20
CA MET A 126 -18.76 -10.19 4.87
C MET A 126 -18.45 -9.98 6.36
N ILE A 127 -17.67 -8.95 6.70
CA ILE A 127 -17.36 -8.59 8.09
C ILE A 127 -18.64 -8.14 8.82
N GLY A 128 -19.47 -7.31 8.20
CA GLY A 128 -20.74 -6.85 8.77
C GLY A 128 -21.72 -8.00 8.98
N GLY A 129 -21.81 -8.93 8.03
CA GLY A 129 -22.65 -10.13 8.15
C GLY A 129 -22.23 -11.02 9.31
N LEU A 130 -20.93 -11.32 9.44
CA LEU A 130 -20.40 -12.11 10.56
C LEU A 130 -20.67 -11.43 11.92
N ALA A 131 -20.44 -10.13 12.02
CA ALA A 131 -20.70 -9.37 13.24
C ALA A 131 -22.21 -9.40 13.60
N GLY A 132 -23.09 -9.27 12.59
CA GLY A 132 -24.54 -9.35 12.77
C GLY A 132 -25.01 -10.71 13.30
N VAL A 133 -24.50 -11.80 12.73
CA VAL A 133 -24.79 -13.17 13.20
C VAL A 133 -24.32 -13.38 14.66
N PHE A 134 -23.12 -12.89 14.98
CA PHE A 134 -22.60 -13.00 16.34
C PHE A 134 -23.45 -12.22 17.36
N LEU A 135 -23.84 -10.99 17.01
CA LEU A 135 -24.72 -10.16 17.86
C LEU A 135 -26.10 -10.81 18.04
N ALA A 136 -26.71 -11.30 16.96
CA ALA A 136 -28.02 -11.98 17.05
C ALA A 136 -27.93 -13.22 17.94
N GLY A 137 -26.88 -14.04 17.80
CA GLY A 137 -26.65 -15.20 18.65
C GLY A 137 -26.49 -14.84 20.13
N ALA A 138 -25.76 -13.77 20.42
CA ALA A 138 -25.57 -13.28 21.78
C ALA A 138 -26.91 -12.82 22.41
N ILE A 139 -27.73 -12.10 21.66
CA ILE A 139 -29.06 -11.65 22.13
C ILE A 139 -29.95 -12.83 22.40
N ILE A 140 -30.02 -13.81 21.49
CA ILE A 140 -30.82 -15.03 21.68
C ILE A 140 -30.38 -15.79 22.92
N LEU A 141 -29.06 -15.92 23.15
CA LEU A 141 -28.51 -16.60 24.29
C LEU A 141 -28.86 -15.88 25.61
N VAL A 142 -28.78 -14.55 25.65
CA VAL A 142 -29.20 -13.76 26.81
C VAL A 142 -30.68 -13.93 27.08
N LEU A 143 -31.54 -13.85 26.07
CA LEU A 143 -32.98 -14.05 26.21
C LEU A 143 -33.29 -15.47 26.67
N PHE A 144 -32.56 -16.47 26.18
CA PHE A 144 -32.73 -17.86 26.61
C PHE A 144 -32.37 -18.06 28.08
N VAL A 145 -31.26 -17.47 28.55
CA VAL A 145 -30.83 -17.55 29.96
C VAL A 145 -31.79 -16.78 30.88
N MET A 146 -32.33 -15.65 30.44
CA MET A 146 -33.29 -14.85 31.23
C MET A 146 -34.72 -15.41 31.20
N ASN A 147 -34.97 -16.36 30.32
CA ASN A 147 -36.33 -16.97 30.23
C ASN A 147 -36.41 -18.15 31.25
N ASP A 148 -36.84 -17.83 32.47
CA ASP A 148 -37.16 -18.79 33.54
C ASP A 148 -38.50 -19.53 33.30
N ALA A 149 -38.88 -19.77 32.06
CA ALA A 149 -40.07 -20.58 31.78
C ALA A 149 -39.87 -22.01 32.30
N ILE A 150 -40.89 -22.52 33.02
CA ILE A 150 -40.98 -23.89 33.56
C ILE A 150 -40.69 -24.87 32.40
N LYS A 151 -39.60 -25.63 32.52
CA LYS A 151 -39.09 -26.52 31.45
C LYS A 151 -39.14 -28.01 31.84
N THR A 152 -39.48 -28.33 33.08
CA THR A 152 -39.54 -29.72 33.55
C THR A 152 -40.88 -30.04 34.19
N PRO A 153 -41.42 -31.28 34.04
CA PRO A 153 -42.65 -31.70 34.68
C PRO A 153 -42.59 -31.60 36.20
N GLU A 154 -41.42 -31.61 36.78
CA GLU A 154 -41.18 -31.51 38.25
C GLU A 154 -41.47 -30.11 38.81
N ASP A 155 -41.47 -29.07 37.98
CA ASP A 155 -41.78 -27.69 38.38
C ASP A 155 -43.30 -27.44 38.58
N VAL A 156 -44.13 -28.41 38.22
CA VAL A 156 -45.63 -28.30 38.28
C VAL A 156 -46.19 -29.03 39.51
N GLU A 157 -45.38 -29.82 40.23
CA GLU A 157 -45.85 -30.66 41.34
C GLU A 157 -45.60 -30.08 42.75
N LYS A 158 -45.44 -28.74 42.88
CA LYS A 158 -45.37 -28.04 44.15
C LYS A 158 -46.53 -27.10 44.37
#